data_52d0235c5e2a5691f6296b45033e4ea7
#
_entry.id   52d0235c5e2a5691f6296b45033e4ea7
#
_cell.length_a   1.000
_cell.length_b   1.000
_cell.length_c   1.000
_cell.angle_alpha   90.00
_cell.angle_beta   90.00
_cell.angle_gamma   90.00
#
_symmetry.space_group_name_H-M   'P 1'
#
loop_
_entity.id
_entity.type
_entity.pdbx_description
1 polymer ?
#
loop_
_entity_poly.entity_id
_entity_poly.type
_entity_poly.pdbx_seq_one_letter_code
_entity_poly.pdbx_strand_id
1 'polypeptide(L)'
;MSQQETTLPLVEGFDAFYRREYSRMVALAYALLGSGVAAEDVVQEAFLAAHRRWSKIAGYDDPRGWVRRVVVNRATSVLRRRTAEWRAVHRLGSRDAWSTVPALEPGAREVWDEVRALPRRQAQAIALYYVDDLSLDEIGGVLGCSPGTVKTHLHRARQQLERKLASWNEEAG
;
A
#
# COMPACT_ATOMS: atom_id res chain seq x y z
N MET A 1 7.26 34.50 -39.91
CA MET A 1 8.18 33.71 -39.08
C MET A 1 7.49 33.46 -37.75
N SER A 2 6.81 32.33 -37.66
CA SER A 2 6.05 31.93 -36.43
C SER A 2 7.03 31.27 -35.48
N GLN A 3 7.29 31.91 -34.35
CA GLN A 3 7.98 31.27 -33.23
C GLN A 3 7.01 30.30 -32.59
N GLN A 4 7.23 29.02 -32.79
CA GLN A 4 6.60 27.98 -32.01
C GLN A 4 7.24 28.01 -30.61
N GLU A 5 6.56 28.62 -29.64
CA GLU A 5 6.85 28.44 -28.23
C GLU A 5 6.65 26.95 -27.90
N THR A 6 7.75 26.25 -27.82
CA THR A 6 7.78 24.88 -27.24
C THR A 6 7.52 25.06 -25.76
N THR A 7 6.25 24.99 -25.36
CA THR A 7 5.85 24.89 -23.94
C THR A 7 6.38 23.57 -23.40
N LEU A 8 7.54 23.60 -22.78
CA LEU A 8 8.03 22.46 -21.99
C LEU A 8 6.95 22.13 -20.95
N PRO A 9 6.55 20.86 -20.80
CA PRO A 9 5.61 20.50 -19.76
C PRO A 9 6.18 20.96 -18.43
N LEU A 10 5.41 21.79 -17.70
CA LEU A 10 5.75 22.23 -16.36
C LEU A 10 5.87 20.98 -15.49
N VAL A 11 7.10 20.60 -15.16
CA VAL A 11 7.37 19.51 -14.23
C VAL A 11 6.76 19.91 -12.90
N GLU A 12 5.80 19.11 -12.42
CA GLU A 12 5.13 19.36 -11.14
C GLU A 12 6.16 19.47 -10.02
N GLY A 13 6.05 20.51 -9.18
CA GLY A 13 6.88 20.66 -7.99
C GLY A 13 6.60 19.56 -6.97
N PHE A 14 7.61 19.16 -6.20
CA PHE A 14 7.49 18.13 -5.17
C PHE A 14 6.34 18.40 -4.18
N ASP A 15 6.16 19.65 -3.76
CA ASP A 15 5.13 20.00 -2.77
C ASP A 15 3.70 19.75 -3.29
N ALA A 16 3.44 20.04 -4.55
CA ALA A 16 2.14 19.76 -5.16
C ALA A 16 1.90 18.26 -5.28
N PHE A 17 2.90 17.52 -5.72
CA PHE A 17 2.89 16.07 -5.78
C PHE A 17 2.65 15.44 -4.40
N TYR A 18 3.40 15.89 -3.37
CA TYR A 18 3.25 15.42 -2.00
C TYR A 18 1.82 15.61 -1.48
N ARG A 19 1.27 16.84 -1.58
CA ARG A 19 -0.09 17.15 -1.11
C ARG A 19 -1.16 16.28 -1.78
N ARG A 20 -1.00 16.00 -3.06
CA ARG A 20 -1.94 15.20 -3.84
C ARG A 20 -1.89 13.72 -3.48
N GLU A 21 -0.70 13.17 -3.25
CA GLU A 21 -0.52 11.73 -3.11
C GLU A 21 -0.43 11.22 -1.67
N TYR A 22 -0.11 12.10 -0.70
CA TYR A 22 0.20 11.71 0.67
C TYR A 22 -0.90 10.87 1.32
N SER A 23 -2.13 11.37 1.36
CA SER A 23 -3.26 10.69 2.03
C SER A 23 -3.55 9.31 1.42
N ARG A 24 -3.42 9.20 0.10
CA ARG A 24 -3.62 7.93 -0.62
C ARG A 24 -2.54 6.92 -0.25
N MET A 25 -1.29 7.36 -0.15
CA MET A 25 -0.18 6.50 0.26
C MET A 25 -0.31 6.07 1.73
N VAL A 26 -0.81 6.94 2.62
CA VAL A 26 -1.11 6.59 4.03
C VAL A 26 -2.21 5.53 4.09
N ALA A 27 -3.29 5.66 3.34
CA ALA A 27 -4.36 4.66 3.28
C ALA A 27 -3.83 3.29 2.81
N LEU A 28 -3.01 3.27 1.77
CA LEU A 28 -2.38 2.05 1.26
C LEU A 28 -1.44 1.40 2.30
N ALA A 29 -0.60 2.20 2.94
CA ALA A 29 0.31 1.71 3.98
C ALA A 29 -0.47 1.19 5.20
N TYR A 30 -1.55 1.87 5.59
CA TYR A 30 -2.41 1.44 6.70
C TYR A 30 -3.09 0.10 6.42
N ALA A 31 -3.62 -0.09 5.23
CA ALA A 31 -4.21 -1.37 4.83
C ALA A 31 -3.22 -2.54 5.03
N LEU A 32 -1.93 -2.31 4.71
CA LEU A 32 -0.88 -3.31 4.84
C LEU A 32 -0.35 -3.48 6.27
N LEU A 33 -0.38 -2.42 7.11
CA LEU A 33 0.27 -2.41 8.43
C LEU A 33 -0.71 -2.52 9.59
N GLY A 34 -1.94 -2.06 9.44
CA GLY A 34 -2.95 -2.01 10.49
C GLY A 34 -2.67 -0.99 11.60
N SER A 35 -1.65 -0.17 11.46
CA SER A 35 -1.23 0.87 12.42
C SER A 35 -1.02 2.18 11.67
N GLY A 36 -1.73 3.23 12.10
CA GLY A 36 -1.62 4.56 11.47
C GLY A 36 -0.26 5.19 11.68
N VAL A 37 0.28 5.11 12.89
CA VAL A 37 1.63 5.62 13.20
C VAL A 37 2.67 4.96 12.29
N ALA A 38 2.63 3.63 12.17
CA ALA A 38 3.57 2.93 11.28
C ALA A 38 3.32 3.22 9.79
N ALA A 39 2.07 3.49 9.40
CA ALA A 39 1.74 3.87 8.03
C ALA A 39 2.30 5.25 7.68
N GLU A 40 2.10 6.23 8.57
CA GLU A 40 2.63 7.58 8.41
C GLU A 40 4.16 7.58 8.36
N ASP A 41 4.84 6.85 9.25
CA ASP A 41 6.29 6.72 9.26
C ASP A 41 6.83 6.16 7.93
N VAL A 42 6.24 5.06 7.44
CA VAL A 42 6.62 4.45 6.17
C VAL A 42 6.41 5.39 4.99
N VAL A 43 5.31 6.14 5.00
CA VAL A 43 4.99 7.09 3.92
C VAL A 43 5.92 8.29 3.96
N GLN A 44 6.18 8.87 5.14
CA GLN A 44 7.14 9.96 5.30
C GLN A 44 8.53 9.56 4.79
N GLU A 45 9.03 8.37 5.16
CA GLU A 45 10.31 7.87 4.64
C GLU A 45 10.31 7.68 3.12
N ALA A 46 9.18 7.23 2.54
CA ALA A 46 9.06 7.08 1.09
C ALA A 46 9.11 8.43 0.38
N PHE A 47 8.39 9.44 0.89
CA PHE A 47 8.41 10.79 0.35
C PHE A 47 9.75 11.50 0.57
N LEU A 48 10.42 11.29 1.69
CA LEU A 48 11.80 11.78 1.89
C LEU A 48 12.77 11.18 0.86
N ALA A 49 12.64 9.90 0.57
CA ALA A 49 13.45 9.26 -0.48
C ALA A 49 13.12 9.82 -1.87
N ALA A 50 11.84 10.12 -2.15
CA ALA A 50 11.41 10.77 -3.39
C ALA A 50 11.95 12.21 -3.50
N HIS A 51 11.84 13.00 -2.43
CA HIS A 51 12.34 14.37 -2.38
C HIS A 51 13.82 14.45 -2.71
N ARG A 52 14.65 13.61 -2.09
CA ARG A 52 16.10 13.57 -2.36
C ARG A 52 16.45 13.25 -3.81
N ARG A 53 15.54 12.68 -4.57
CA ARG A 53 15.72 12.26 -5.97
C ARG A 53 14.71 12.90 -6.91
N TRP A 54 14.05 13.97 -6.47
CA TRP A 54 12.90 14.52 -7.19
C TRP A 54 13.24 14.98 -8.60
N SER A 55 14.41 15.58 -8.78
CA SER A 55 14.89 16.01 -10.11
C SER A 55 14.91 14.86 -11.13
N LYS A 56 15.10 13.61 -10.67
CA LYS A 56 15.07 12.43 -11.52
C LYS A 56 13.65 11.83 -11.59
N ILE A 57 12.99 11.69 -10.44
CA ILE A 57 11.68 11.02 -10.33
C ILE A 57 10.59 11.82 -11.04
N ALA A 58 10.63 13.14 -10.99
CA ALA A 58 9.68 14.00 -11.68
C ALA A 58 9.69 13.83 -13.22
N GLY A 59 10.78 13.31 -13.78
CA GLY A 59 10.88 12.97 -15.20
C GLY A 59 10.48 11.53 -15.55
N TYR A 60 10.00 10.73 -14.62
CA TYR A 60 9.48 9.39 -14.91
C TYR A 60 8.06 9.48 -15.50
N ASP A 61 7.68 8.50 -16.31
CA ASP A 61 6.33 8.40 -16.84
C ASP A 61 5.28 8.24 -15.71
N ASP A 62 5.66 7.57 -14.62
CA ASP A 62 4.83 7.41 -13.42
C ASP A 62 5.62 7.66 -12.12
N PRO A 63 5.78 8.94 -11.71
CA PRO A 63 6.37 9.30 -10.42
C PRO A 63 5.63 8.70 -9.22
N ARG A 64 4.30 8.61 -9.31
CA ARG A 64 3.44 8.00 -8.30
C ARG A 64 3.74 6.52 -8.12
N GLY A 65 3.86 5.78 -9.21
CA GLY A 65 4.19 4.36 -9.19
C GLY A 65 5.53 4.08 -8.51
N TRP A 66 6.50 4.98 -8.66
CA TRP A 66 7.76 4.87 -7.93
C TRP A 66 7.58 4.99 -6.42
N VAL A 67 6.87 6.03 -5.94
CA VAL A 67 6.59 6.23 -4.50
C VAL A 67 5.76 5.06 -3.96
N ARG A 68 4.72 4.65 -4.68
CA ARG A 68 3.87 3.51 -4.34
C ARG A 68 4.69 2.23 -4.13
N ARG A 69 5.61 1.94 -5.03
CA ARG A 69 6.51 0.78 -4.92
C ARG A 69 7.36 0.85 -3.65
N VAL A 70 7.89 2.03 -3.31
CA VAL A 70 8.67 2.23 -2.09
C VAL A 70 7.80 1.99 -0.86
N VAL A 71 6.60 2.58 -0.79
CA VAL A 71 5.63 2.40 0.31
C VAL A 71 5.29 0.92 0.51
N VAL A 72 4.86 0.23 -0.55
CA VAL A 72 4.47 -1.19 -0.47
C VAL A 72 5.64 -2.07 -0.01
N ASN A 73 6.85 -1.83 -0.50
CA ASN A 73 8.02 -2.61 -0.10
C ASN A 73 8.42 -2.34 1.35
N ARG A 74 8.39 -1.08 1.81
CA ARG A 74 8.69 -0.71 3.20
C ARG A 74 7.64 -1.24 4.16
N ALA A 75 6.35 -1.04 3.89
CA ALA A 75 5.25 -1.56 4.70
C ALA A 75 5.40 -3.08 4.90
N THR A 76 5.69 -3.80 3.84
CA THR A 76 5.88 -5.26 3.93
C THR A 76 7.11 -5.65 4.74
N SER A 77 8.18 -4.86 4.69
CA SER A 77 9.39 -5.11 5.49
C SER A 77 9.13 -4.87 6.97
N VAL A 78 8.40 -3.81 7.32
CA VAL A 78 7.97 -3.52 8.70
C VAL A 78 7.08 -4.63 9.24
N LEU A 79 6.06 -5.05 8.48
CA LEU A 79 5.17 -6.14 8.88
C LEU A 79 5.95 -7.44 9.14
N ARG A 80 6.90 -7.78 8.28
CA ARG A 80 7.74 -8.97 8.46
C ARG A 80 8.60 -8.91 9.73
N ARG A 81 9.18 -7.74 10.04
CA ARG A 81 9.96 -7.55 11.27
C ARG A 81 9.06 -7.72 12.50
N ARG A 82 7.91 -7.04 12.53
CA ARG A 82 6.93 -7.16 13.62
C ARG A 82 6.46 -8.60 13.82
N THR A 83 6.20 -9.35 12.75
CA THR A 83 5.79 -10.76 12.85
C THR A 83 6.93 -11.63 13.37
N ALA A 84 8.18 -11.36 13.00
CA ALA A 84 9.35 -12.07 13.51
C ALA A 84 9.60 -11.75 15.00
N GLU A 85 9.53 -10.48 15.38
CA GLU A 85 9.64 -10.02 16.76
C GLU A 85 8.48 -10.56 17.63
N TRP A 86 7.25 -10.55 17.11
CA TRP A 86 6.08 -11.08 17.79
C TRP A 86 6.17 -12.59 18.02
N ARG A 87 6.69 -13.35 17.06
CA ARG A 87 7.01 -14.77 17.24
C ARG A 87 8.11 -15.00 18.27
N ALA A 88 9.06 -14.07 18.39
CA ALA A 88 10.12 -14.13 19.40
C ALA A 88 9.65 -13.70 20.79
N VAL A 89 8.66 -12.78 20.88
CA VAL A 89 8.22 -12.13 22.14
C VAL A 89 6.77 -12.52 22.54
N HIS A 90 6.24 -13.64 22.09
CA HIS A 90 4.83 -14.05 22.23
C HIS A 90 4.31 -14.06 23.69
N ARG A 91 4.46 -12.97 24.45
CA ARG A 91 3.96 -12.86 25.84
C ARG A 91 3.35 -11.54 26.27
N LEU A 92 3.37 -10.46 25.50
CA LEU A 92 2.81 -9.18 25.97
C LEU A 92 2.01 -8.50 24.87
N GLY A 93 0.69 -8.48 25.04
CA GLY A 93 -0.24 -7.78 24.16
C GLY A 93 -0.01 -6.27 24.21
N SER A 94 0.08 -5.67 23.06
CA SER A 94 -0.03 -4.22 22.92
C SER A 94 -0.88 -3.93 21.70
N ARG A 95 -2.10 -3.45 21.94
CA ARG A 95 -2.98 -2.87 20.93
C ARG A 95 -2.59 -1.41 20.81
N ASP A 96 -1.89 -1.04 19.76
CA ASP A 96 -1.66 0.36 19.44
C ASP A 96 -2.96 0.99 18.93
N ALA A 97 -3.63 1.70 19.84
CA ALA A 97 -4.68 2.64 19.52
C ALA A 97 -4.03 3.99 19.19
N TRP A 98 -4.48 4.60 18.12
CA TRP A 98 -4.33 5.99 17.64
C TRP A 98 -3.85 6.05 16.20
N SER A 99 -4.76 6.47 15.35
CA SER A 99 -4.48 6.81 13.96
C SER A 99 -5.50 7.82 13.45
N THR A 100 -5.01 8.86 12.83
CA THR A 100 -5.76 9.83 12.00
C THR A 100 -6.14 9.25 10.62
N VAL A 101 -6.19 7.94 10.48
CA VAL A 101 -6.64 7.28 9.24
C VAL A 101 -8.16 7.28 9.22
N PRO A 102 -8.80 7.51 8.06
CA PRO A 102 -10.25 7.44 7.93
C PRO A 102 -10.78 6.17 8.59
N ALA A 103 -11.81 6.32 9.42
CA ALA A 103 -12.44 5.21 10.11
C ALA A 103 -12.89 4.18 9.07
N LEU A 104 -12.33 2.98 9.14
CA LEU A 104 -12.86 1.87 8.37
C LEU A 104 -14.26 1.54 8.87
N GLU A 105 -15.18 1.23 7.95
CA GLU A 105 -16.52 0.76 8.28
C GLU A 105 -16.47 -0.41 9.29
N PRO A 106 -17.46 -0.54 10.19
CA PRO A 106 -17.55 -1.69 11.08
C PRO A 106 -17.47 -2.99 10.28
N GLY A 107 -16.59 -3.91 10.70
CA GLY A 107 -16.30 -5.16 9.98
C GLY A 107 -15.17 -5.07 8.95
N ALA A 108 -14.79 -3.88 8.50
CA ALA A 108 -13.67 -3.75 7.56
C ALA A 108 -12.32 -4.01 8.23
N ARG A 109 -12.20 -3.75 9.53
CA ARG A 109 -10.96 -3.99 10.28
C ARG A 109 -10.61 -5.48 10.30
N GLU A 110 -11.58 -6.33 10.60
CA GLU A 110 -11.42 -7.77 10.65
C GLU A 110 -11.02 -8.35 9.29
N VAL A 111 -11.65 -7.87 8.22
CA VAL A 111 -11.29 -8.27 6.85
C VAL A 111 -9.84 -7.87 6.53
N TRP A 112 -9.41 -6.67 6.92
CA TRP A 112 -8.03 -6.23 6.69
C TRP A 112 -7.03 -6.95 7.58
N ASP A 113 -7.40 -7.42 8.77
CA ASP A 113 -6.57 -8.31 9.59
C ASP A 113 -6.31 -9.64 8.86
N GLU A 114 -7.32 -10.22 8.23
CA GLU A 114 -7.15 -11.42 7.39
C GLU A 114 -6.33 -11.13 6.13
N VAL A 115 -6.50 -9.97 5.50
CA VAL A 115 -5.64 -9.57 4.36
C VAL A 115 -4.17 -9.51 4.77
N ARG A 116 -3.86 -8.97 5.95
CA ARG A 116 -2.49 -8.90 6.48
C ARG A 116 -1.91 -10.28 6.82
N ALA A 117 -2.76 -11.26 7.11
CA ALA A 117 -2.36 -12.65 7.32
C ALA A 117 -2.07 -13.43 6.02
N LEU A 118 -2.47 -12.90 4.86
CA LEU A 118 -2.20 -13.52 3.55
C LEU A 118 -0.69 -13.56 3.24
N PRO A 119 -0.26 -14.47 2.36
CA PRO A 119 1.08 -14.43 1.79
C PRO A 119 1.36 -13.05 1.18
N ARG A 120 2.58 -12.56 1.42
CA ARG A 120 3.02 -11.19 1.09
C ARG A 120 2.48 -10.64 -0.24
N ARG A 121 2.66 -11.38 -1.35
CA ARG A 121 2.27 -10.94 -2.70
C ARG A 121 0.75 -10.86 -2.87
N GLN A 122 0.03 -11.70 -2.17
CA GLN A 122 -1.43 -11.69 -2.18
C GLN A 122 -1.98 -10.48 -1.42
N ALA A 123 -1.45 -10.19 -0.22
CA ALA A 123 -1.81 -9.01 0.56
C ALA A 123 -1.50 -7.71 -0.21
N GLN A 124 -0.30 -7.63 -0.83
CA GLN A 124 0.08 -6.49 -1.67
C GLN A 124 -0.89 -6.29 -2.85
N ALA A 125 -1.22 -7.37 -3.56
CA ALA A 125 -2.13 -7.30 -4.71
C ALA A 125 -3.53 -6.84 -4.28
N ILE A 126 -4.07 -7.36 -3.16
CA ILE A 126 -5.37 -6.94 -2.61
C ILE A 126 -5.34 -5.46 -2.24
N ALA A 127 -4.32 -4.99 -1.51
CA ALA A 127 -4.24 -3.60 -1.10
C ALA A 127 -4.14 -2.65 -2.31
N LEU A 128 -3.31 -2.97 -3.30
CA LEU A 128 -3.17 -2.17 -4.51
C LEU A 128 -4.46 -2.14 -5.35
N TYR A 129 -5.18 -3.25 -5.41
CA TYR A 129 -6.42 -3.35 -6.19
C TYR A 129 -7.59 -2.63 -5.51
N TYR A 130 -7.82 -2.84 -4.20
CA TYR A 130 -9.01 -2.35 -3.51
C TYR A 130 -8.84 -0.99 -2.82
N VAL A 131 -7.62 -0.60 -2.43
CA VAL A 131 -7.38 0.69 -1.76
C VAL A 131 -6.90 1.74 -2.75
N ASP A 132 -6.06 1.35 -3.70
CA ASP A 132 -5.46 2.28 -4.65
C ASP A 132 -6.06 2.19 -6.07
N ASP A 133 -7.06 1.31 -6.25
CA ASP A 133 -7.88 1.15 -7.47
C ASP A 133 -7.03 0.98 -8.74
N LEU A 134 -6.00 0.13 -8.66
CA LEU A 134 -5.09 -0.09 -9.77
C LEU A 134 -5.54 -1.22 -10.69
N SER A 135 -5.28 -1.04 -11.99
CA SER A 135 -5.37 -2.10 -12.99
C SER A 135 -4.33 -3.21 -12.75
N LEU A 136 -4.54 -4.38 -13.35
CA LEU A 136 -3.61 -5.50 -13.24
C LEU A 136 -2.21 -5.16 -13.80
N ASP A 137 -2.15 -4.34 -14.85
CA ASP A 137 -0.90 -3.87 -15.46
C ASP A 137 -0.12 -2.96 -14.51
N GLU A 138 -0.79 -1.99 -13.90
CA GLU A 138 -0.19 -1.08 -12.91
C GLU A 138 0.29 -1.85 -11.68
N ILE A 139 -0.51 -2.77 -11.14
CA ILE A 139 -0.11 -3.65 -10.03
C ILE A 139 1.12 -4.47 -10.43
N GLY A 140 1.12 -5.03 -11.63
CA GLY A 140 2.26 -5.75 -12.19
C GLY A 140 3.52 -4.89 -12.20
N GLY A 141 3.40 -3.65 -12.65
CA GLY A 141 4.47 -2.64 -12.61
C GLY A 141 5.00 -2.38 -11.21
N VAL A 142 4.11 -2.22 -10.21
CA VAL A 142 4.50 -2.02 -8.80
C VAL A 142 5.17 -3.26 -8.22
N LEU A 143 4.61 -4.44 -8.44
CA LEU A 143 5.09 -5.69 -7.85
C LEU A 143 6.26 -6.32 -8.61
N GLY A 144 6.56 -5.86 -9.83
CA GLY A 144 7.60 -6.41 -10.70
C GLY A 144 7.24 -7.81 -11.21
N CYS A 145 5.99 -8.02 -11.63
CA CYS A 145 5.51 -9.29 -12.19
C CYS A 145 4.48 -9.05 -13.32
N SER A 146 4.16 -10.11 -14.07
CA SER A 146 3.18 -10.01 -15.16
C SER A 146 1.75 -9.80 -14.63
N PRO A 147 0.85 -9.16 -15.42
CA PRO A 147 -0.57 -9.03 -15.07
C PRO A 147 -1.26 -10.38 -14.81
N GLY A 148 -0.85 -11.42 -15.51
CA GLY A 148 -1.33 -12.79 -15.29
C GLY A 148 -0.93 -13.32 -13.90
N THR A 149 0.27 -12.99 -13.43
CA THR A 149 0.72 -13.32 -12.09
C THR A 149 -0.09 -12.55 -11.04
N VAL A 150 -0.37 -11.26 -11.28
CA VAL A 150 -1.24 -10.44 -10.41
C VAL A 150 -2.64 -11.05 -10.31
N LYS A 151 -3.25 -11.43 -11.44
CA LYS A 151 -4.55 -12.11 -11.49
C LYS A 151 -4.55 -13.37 -10.62
N THR A 152 -3.48 -14.16 -10.69
CA THR A 152 -3.32 -15.37 -9.87
C THR A 152 -3.22 -15.03 -8.37
N HIS A 153 -2.46 -13.98 -8.00
CA HIS A 153 -2.38 -13.53 -6.60
C HIS A 153 -3.73 -13.07 -6.07
N LEU A 154 -4.47 -12.26 -6.83
CA LEU A 154 -5.81 -11.79 -6.46
C LEU A 154 -6.80 -12.95 -6.31
N HIS A 155 -6.79 -13.90 -7.26
CA HIS A 155 -7.67 -15.07 -7.21
C HIS A 155 -7.43 -15.90 -5.94
N ARG A 156 -6.17 -16.26 -5.67
CA ARG A 156 -5.80 -17.03 -4.47
C ARG A 156 -6.12 -16.28 -3.18
N ALA A 157 -5.88 -14.99 -3.15
CA ALA A 157 -6.22 -14.15 -2.00
C ALA A 157 -7.72 -14.16 -1.72
N ARG A 158 -8.55 -13.93 -2.74
CA ARG A 158 -10.02 -13.96 -2.61
C ARG A 158 -10.51 -15.32 -2.10
N GLN A 159 -10.02 -16.41 -2.67
CA GLN A 159 -10.38 -17.76 -2.19
C GLN A 159 -10.01 -18.01 -0.72
N GLN A 160 -8.88 -17.47 -0.24
CA GLN A 160 -8.51 -17.61 1.16
C GLN A 160 -9.38 -16.75 2.06
N LEU A 161 -9.69 -15.52 1.66
CA LEU A 161 -10.56 -14.61 2.41
C LEU A 161 -11.99 -15.16 2.48
N GLU A 162 -12.54 -15.65 1.36
CA GLU A 162 -13.89 -16.26 1.33
C GLU A 162 -14.01 -17.42 2.32
N ARG A 163 -13.01 -18.31 2.37
CA ARG A 163 -13.01 -19.43 3.33
C ARG A 163 -12.96 -18.95 4.79
N LYS A 164 -12.19 -17.93 5.08
CA LYS A 164 -12.07 -17.35 6.41
C LYS A 164 -13.35 -16.66 6.84
N LEU A 165 -13.93 -15.84 5.97
CA LEU A 165 -15.16 -15.11 6.26
C LEU A 165 -16.38 -16.06 6.39
N ALA A 166 -16.43 -17.16 5.64
CA ALA A 166 -17.45 -18.18 5.79
C ALA A 166 -17.41 -18.83 7.18
N SER A 167 -16.22 -19.16 7.70
CA SER A 167 -16.07 -19.73 9.03
C SER A 167 -16.55 -18.80 10.16
N TRP A 168 -16.41 -17.50 10.02
CA TRP A 168 -16.93 -16.53 10.99
C TRP A 168 -18.45 -16.49 11.06
N ASN A 169 -19.12 -16.62 9.92
CA ASN A 169 -20.57 -16.66 9.88
C ASN A 169 -21.14 -17.95 10.52
N GLU A 170 -20.41 -19.05 10.46
CA GLU A 170 -20.77 -20.32 11.09
C GLU A 170 -20.55 -20.30 12.62
N GLU A 171 -19.51 -19.59 13.10
CA GLU A 171 -19.24 -19.45 14.55
C GLU A 171 -20.14 -18.40 15.24
N ALA A 172 -20.73 -17.47 14.48
CA ALA A 172 -21.59 -16.41 14.99
C ALA A 172 -23.10 -16.78 15.04
N GLY A 173 -23.50 -17.94 14.51
CA GLY A 173 -24.88 -18.46 14.49
C GLY A 173 -25.07 -19.58 15.47
#